data_4c3c92dbaddcebfccdb76ac3e3338916
#
_entry.id   4c3c92dbaddcebfccdb76ac3e3338916
#
_cell.length_a   1.000
_cell.length_b   1.000
_cell.length_c   1.000
_cell.angle_alpha   90.00
_cell.angle_beta   90.00
_cell.angle_gamma   90.00
#
_symmetry.space_group_name_H-M   'P 1'
#
loop_
_entity.id
_entity.type
_entity.pdbx_description
1 polymer ?
#
loop_
_entity_poly.entity_id
_entity_poly.type
_entity_poly.pdbx_seq_one_letter_code
_entity_poly.pdbx_strand_id
1 'polypeptide(L)'
;SFKEEENKKLQDRIKEVKSKCKEGLISRQAKDNTIKELKRRYKEAILVKSFENEKIYNEEIIKNKKYELSKAIKQKINTVNINVADLRRVYPVESEKTLPWVSWVTFLIPGLAQCINKQYVKAIIMFFATIYIYAVAIPYALGYGNYKGEGIAGLVSLAAGKGRLDRSIIFMIEGILAIFLVLIGIFLIYLCFKDANKVEKDTIKGTRYRSWTETKQILFEDGFPYLVLSPAAIITIFIVCIPVVTTILLAFTGMGPDTQAKFGWEGLKNYKMIFLGQGMVGSIFWRILGWTIIWTIGATTLAIALGFILAIVLNNDRVKGKVLFR
;
A
#
# COMPACT_ATOMS: atom_id res chain seq x y z
N SER A 1 -52.87 -5.26 -8.34
CA SER A 1 -52.28 -4.03 -8.89
C SER A 1 -51.16 -4.40 -9.89
N PHE A 2 -50.92 -3.55 -10.90
CA PHE A 2 -49.85 -3.79 -11.91
C PHE A 2 -48.50 -4.13 -11.27
N LYS A 3 -48.19 -3.49 -10.17
CA LYS A 3 -46.95 -3.69 -9.42
C LYS A 3 -46.87 -5.11 -8.82
N GLU A 4 -47.96 -5.67 -8.39
CA GLU A 4 -48.04 -7.04 -7.85
C GLU A 4 -47.91 -8.08 -8.96
N GLU A 5 -48.55 -7.83 -10.10
CA GLU A 5 -48.47 -8.72 -11.26
C GLU A 5 -47.05 -8.77 -11.84
N GLU A 6 -46.39 -7.61 -12.02
CA GLU A 6 -45.02 -7.54 -12.50
C GLU A 6 -44.03 -8.11 -11.47
N ASN A 7 -44.26 -7.92 -10.17
CA ASN A 7 -43.45 -8.55 -9.13
C ASN A 7 -43.57 -10.09 -9.15
N LYS A 8 -44.78 -10.62 -9.36
CA LYS A 8 -45.00 -12.05 -9.51
C LYS A 8 -44.24 -12.61 -10.73
N LYS A 9 -44.34 -11.95 -11.88
CA LYS A 9 -43.59 -12.31 -13.10
C LYS A 9 -42.08 -12.27 -12.86
N LEU A 10 -41.56 -11.26 -12.12
CA LEU A 10 -40.15 -11.17 -11.74
C LEU A 10 -39.71 -12.35 -10.87
N GLN A 11 -40.50 -12.68 -9.83
CA GLN A 11 -40.18 -13.79 -8.93
C GLN A 11 -40.15 -15.13 -9.65
N ASP A 12 -41.08 -15.36 -10.55
CA ASP A 12 -41.14 -16.61 -11.32
C ASP A 12 -39.94 -16.74 -12.26
N ARG A 13 -39.52 -15.66 -12.95
CA ARG A 13 -38.32 -15.66 -13.78
C ARG A 13 -37.05 -15.82 -12.95
N ILE A 14 -36.97 -15.24 -11.76
CA ILE A 14 -35.83 -15.44 -10.85
C ILE A 14 -35.75 -16.89 -10.38
N LYS A 15 -36.87 -17.55 -10.09
CA LYS A 15 -36.92 -18.98 -9.75
C LYS A 15 -36.42 -19.85 -10.91
N GLU A 16 -36.83 -19.56 -12.13
CA GLU A 16 -36.39 -20.27 -13.34
C GLU A 16 -34.85 -20.14 -13.54
N VAL A 17 -34.33 -18.93 -13.42
CA VAL A 17 -32.84 -18.70 -13.52
C VAL A 17 -32.09 -19.42 -12.42
N LYS A 18 -32.65 -19.49 -11.21
CA LYS A 18 -32.02 -20.23 -10.10
C LYS A 18 -32.06 -21.75 -10.32
N SER A 19 -33.17 -22.31 -10.92
CA SER A 19 -33.22 -23.74 -11.24
C SER A 19 -32.20 -24.11 -12.33
N LYS A 20 -32.12 -23.34 -13.42
CA LYS A 20 -31.11 -23.53 -14.48
C LYS A 20 -29.68 -23.49 -13.96
N CYS A 21 -29.39 -22.68 -12.94
CA CYS A 21 -28.07 -22.66 -12.29
C CYS A 21 -27.83 -23.90 -11.41
N LYS A 22 -28.88 -24.46 -10.76
CA LYS A 22 -28.80 -25.71 -10.00
C LYS A 22 -28.58 -26.92 -10.89
N GLU A 23 -29.16 -26.90 -12.08
CA GLU A 23 -29.03 -27.92 -13.11
C GLU A 23 -27.69 -27.84 -13.88
N GLY A 24 -26.86 -26.84 -13.57
CA GLY A 24 -25.53 -26.68 -14.19
C GLY A 24 -25.56 -26.05 -15.59
N LEU A 25 -26.72 -25.63 -16.07
CA LEU A 25 -26.91 -25.05 -17.42
C LEU A 25 -26.32 -23.63 -17.56
N ILE A 26 -26.18 -22.90 -16.46
CA ILE A 26 -25.61 -21.55 -16.45
C ILE A 26 -24.61 -21.37 -15.28
N SER A 27 -23.56 -20.58 -15.52
CA SER A 27 -22.56 -20.27 -14.50
C SER A 27 -23.15 -19.38 -13.39
N ARG A 28 -22.52 -19.40 -12.19
CA ARG A 28 -22.94 -18.51 -11.08
C ARG A 28 -22.88 -17.03 -11.46
N GLN A 29 -21.86 -16.63 -12.21
CA GLN A 29 -21.70 -15.26 -12.67
C GLN A 29 -22.78 -14.85 -13.68
N ALA A 30 -23.13 -15.74 -14.62
CA ALA A 30 -24.21 -15.52 -15.57
C ALA A 30 -25.56 -15.41 -14.86
N LYS A 31 -25.84 -16.27 -13.85
CA LYS A 31 -27.04 -16.18 -13.00
C LYS A 31 -27.16 -14.80 -12.34
N ASP A 32 -26.08 -14.32 -11.69
CA ASP A 32 -26.12 -13.05 -10.95
C ASP A 32 -26.30 -11.85 -11.88
N ASN A 33 -25.68 -11.89 -13.07
CA ASN A 33 -25.88 -10.87 -14.10
C ASN A 33 -27.31 -10.87 -14.63
N THR A 34 -27.87 -12.05 -14.90
CA THR A 34 -29.26 -12.19 -15.39
C THR A 34 -30.28 -11.72 -14.36
N ILE A 35 -30.09 -12.06 -13.07
CA ILE A 35 -30.96 -11.57 -11.99
C ILE A 35 -30.88 -10.04 -11.86
N LYS A 36 -29.68 -9.47 -11.98
CA LYS A 36 -29.49 -8.02 -11.94
C LYS A 36 -30.19 -7.32 -13.09
N GLU A 37 -30.15 -7.91 -14.28
CA GLU A 37 -30.84 -7.38 -15.46
C GLU A 37 -32.38 -7.51 -15.35
N LEU A 38 -32.90 -8.62 -14.86
CA LEU A 38 -34.33 -8.80 -14.59
C LEU A 38 -34.86 -7.77 -13.57
N LYS A 39 -34.12 -7.52 -12.50
CA LYS A 39 -34.47 -6.48 -11.52
C LYS A 39 -34.41 -5.08 -12.11
N ARG A 40 -33.47 -4.80 -13.02
CA ARG A 40 -33.41 -3.53 -13.74
C ARG A 40 -34.63 -3.35 -14.63
N ARG A 41 -34.97 -4.34 -15.47
CA ARG A 41 -36.16 -4.31 -16.35
C ARG A 41 -37.45 -4.14 -15.56
N TYR A 42 -37.59 -4.81 -14.41
CA TYR A 42 -38.75 -4.63 -13.53
C TYR A 42 -38.86 -3.19 -13.01
N LYS A 43 -37.72 -2.59 -12.56
CA LYS A 43 -37.75 -1.20 -12.15
C LYS A 43 -38.09 -0.26 -13.28
N GLU A 44 -37.57 -0.49 -14.49
CA GLU A 44 -37.89 0.29 -15.68
C GLU A 44 -39.36 0.16 -16.06
N ALA A 45 -39.95 -1.04 -16.01
CA ALA A 45 -41.38 -1.26 -16.30
C ALA A 45 -42.29 -0.54 -15.30
N ILE A 46 -41.97 -0.56 -14.00
CA ILE A 46 -42.72 0.17 -12.99
C ILE A 46 -42.57 1.68 -13.19
N LEU A 47 -41.37 2.15 -13.50
CA LEU A 47 -41.06 3.56 -13.72
C LEU A 47 -41.88 4.08 -14.91
N VAL A 48 -41.88 3.36 -16.04
CA VAL A 48 -42.66 3.74 -17.24
C VAL A 48 -44.13 3.83 -16.93
N LYS A 49 -44.69 2.91 -16.13
CA LYS A 49 -46.10 2.93 -15.79
C LYS A 49 -46.47 3.85 -14.63
N SER A 50 -45.53 4.21 -13.76
CA SER A 50 -45.74 5.18 -12.66
C SER A 50 -45.75 6.62 -13.14
N PHE A 51 -45.18 6.90 -14.31
CA PHE A 51 -45.19 8.24 -14.89
C PHE A 51 -46.48 8.45 -15.70
N GLU A 52 -47.60 8.65 -15.01
CA GLU A 52 -48.81 9.21 -15.63
C GLU A 52 -48.61 10.65 -16.11
N ASN A 53 -47.51 11.27 -15.73
CA ASN A 53 -47.16 12.67 -16.04
C ASN A 53 -46.01 12.70 -17.07
N GLU A 54 -46.38 12.86 -18.34
CA GLU A 54 -45.47 12.92 -19.49
C GLU A 54 -44.27 13.89 -19.27
N LYS A 55 -44.47 14.93 -18.49
CA LYS A 55 -43.45 15.93 -18.14
C LYS A 55 -42.32 15.32 -17.31
N ILE A 56 -42.63 14.52 -16.27
CA ILE A 56 -41.63 13.91 -15.37
C ILE A 56 -40.84 12.85 -16.14
N TYR A 57 -41.50 12.07 -16.98
CA TYR A 57 -40.86 11.09 -17.85
C TYR A 57 -39.83 11.73 -18.81
N ASN A 58 -40.24 12.82 -19.46
CA ASN A 58 -39.37 13.55 -20.37
C ASN A 58 -38.18 14.20 -19.64
N GLU A 59 -38.38 14.75 -18.44
CA GLU A 59 -37.29 15.31 -17.63
C GLU A 59 -36.25 14.21 -17.25
N GLU A 60 -36.68 13.01 -16.94
CA GLU A 60 -35.77 11.93 -16.59
C GLU A 60 -35.03 11.36 -17.83
N ILE A 61 -35.71 11.28 -18.97
CA ILE A 61 -35.04 10.95 -20.25
C ILE A 61 -33.94 11.98 -20.56
N ILE A 62 -34.26 13.27 -20.44
CA ILE A 62 -33.32 14.34 -20.71
C ILE A 62 -32.11 14.26 -19.74
N LYS A 63 -32.35 14.00 -18.46
CA LYS A 63 -31.31 13.81 -17.47
C LYS A 63 -30.38 12.65 -17.81
N ASN A 64 -30.97 11.50 -18.19
CA ASN A 64 -30.21 10.30 -18.57
C ASN A 64 -29.41 10.54 -19.87
N LYS A 65 -29.99 11.19 -20.86
CA LYS A 65 -29.30 11.54 -22.11
C LYS A 65 -28.18 12.54 -21.89
N LYS A 66 -28.36 13.55 -21.01
CA LYS A 66 -27.27 14.48 -20.61
C LYS A 66 -26.13 13.73 -19.93
N TYR A 67 -26.45 12.77 -19.04
CA TYR A 67 -25.43 11.95 -18.38
C TYR A 67 -24.64 11.08 -19.37
N GLU A 68 -25.34 10.37 -20.27
CA GLU A 68 -24.73 9.55 -21.32
C GLU A 68 -23.84 10.40 -22.26
N LEU A 69 -24.33 11.57 -22.68
CA LEU A 69 -23.57 12.49 -23.52
C LEU A 69 -22.31 12.99 -22.82
N SER A 70 -22.43 13.41 -21.55
CA SER A 70 -21.29 13.84 -20.75
C SER A 70 -20.23 12.73 -20.61
N LYS A 71 -20.65 11.48 -20.41
CA LYS A 71 -19.77 10.31 -20.33
C LYS A 71 -19.10 10.01 -21.68
N ALA A 72 -19.87 10.06 -22.77
CA ALA A 72 -19.36 9.84 -24.12
C ALA A 72 -18.34 10.92 -24.52
N ILE A 73 -18.57 12.20 -24.18
CA ILE A 73 -17.63 13.28 -24.42
C ILE A 73 -16.32 13.03 -23.67
N LYS A 74 -16.39 12.68 -22.37
CA LYS A 74 -15.20 12.38 -21.56
C LYS A 74 -14.41 11.19 -22.15
N GLN A 75 -15.09 10.16 -22.60
CA GLN A 75 -14.46 9.01 -23.24
C GLN A 75 -13.76 9.41 -24.54
N LYS A 76 -14.41 10.19 -25.41
CA LYS A 76 -13.80 10.69 -26.66
C LYS A 76 -12.58 11.57 -26.38
N ILE A 77 -12.66 12.48 -25.39
CA ILE A 77 -11.50 13.31 -25.01
C ILE A 77 -10.35 12.42 -24.52
N ASN A 78 -10.61 11.41 -23.73
CA ASN A 78 -9.58 10.49 -23.26
C ASN A 78 -8.96 9.70 -24.43
N THR A 79 -9.77 9.19 -25.35
CA THR A 79 -9.29 8.48 -26.54
C THR A 79 -8.40 9.39 -27.42
N VAL A 80 -8.84 10.63 -27.67
CA VAL A 80 -8.03 11.61 -28.42
C VAL A 80 -6.72 11.90 -27.71
N ASN A 81 -6.75 12.07 -26.37
CA ASN A 81 -5.55 12.32 -25.59
C ASN A 81 -4.56 11.13 -25.63
N ILE A 82 -5.09 9.89 -25.61
CA ILE A 82 -4.26 8.68 -25.75
C ILE A 82 -3.65 8.62 -27.14
N ASN A 83 -4.45 8.81 -28.19
CA ASN A 83 -3.97 8.80 -29.57
C ASN A 83 -2.90 9.88 -29.83
N VAL A 84 -3.09 11.08 -29.28
CA VAL A 84 -2.08 12.15 -29.35
C VAL A 84 -0.81 11.77 -28.59
N ALA A 85 -0.92 11.10 -27.44
CA ALA A 85 0.24 10.62 -26.70
C ALA A 85 1.02 9.57 -27.49
N ASP A 86 0.31 8.63 -28.13
CA ASP A 86 0.92 7.58 -28.94
C ASP A 86 1.57 8.14 -30.20
N LEU A 87 0.92 9.07 -30.89
CA LEU A 87 1.51 9.77 -32.05
C LEU A 87 2.78 10.54 -31.64
N ARG A 88 2.80 11.21 -30.50
CA ARG A 88 3.99 11.90 -30.01
C ARG A 88 5.13 10.98 -29.57
N ARG A 89 4.84 9.71 -29.27
CA ARG A 89 5.89 8.70 -29.05
C ARG A 89 6.57 8.30 -30.36
N VAL A 90 5.81 8.24 -31.46
CA VAL A 90 6.31 7.90 -32.77
C VAL A 90 6.96 9.12 -33.47
N TYR A 91 6.33 10.28 -33.34
CA TYR A 91 6.77 11.56 -33.91
C TYR A 91 7.00 12.58 -32.80
N PRO A 92 8.15 12.53 -32.10
CA PRO A 92 8.45 13.46 -31.04
C PRO A 92 8.58 14.89 -31.60
N VAL A 93 8.02 15.86 -30.87
CA VAL A 93 8.17 17.28 -31.18
C VAL A 93 9.23 17.83 -30.24
N GLU A 94 10.37 18.22 -30.77
CA GLU A 94 11.46 18.80 -29.99
C GLU A 94 10.98 20.06 -29.25
N SER A 95 11.34 20.15 -27.98
CA SER A 95 11.04 21.30 -27.15
C SER A 95 12.32 22.08 -26.86
N GLU A 96 12.35 23.33 -27.28
CA GLU A 96 13.49 24.22 -27.01
C GLU A 96 13.57 24.69 -25.54
N LYS A 97 12.47 24.57 -24.79
CA LYS A 97 12.38 25.06 -23.41
C LYS A 97 12.27 23.90 -22.42
N THR A 98 13.40 23.58 -21.81
CA THR A 98 13.46 22.67 -20.65
C THR A 98 13.69 23.47 -19.37
N LEU A 99 13.14 23.00 -18.27
CA LEU A 99 13.32 23.58 -16.95
C LEU A 99 13.97 22.54 -16.01
N PRO A 100 15.27 22.25 -16.17
CA PRO A 100 15.96 21.18 -15.45
C PRO A 100 15.96 21.42 -13.93
N TRP A 101 15.87 22.66 -13.49
CA TRP A 101 15.82 23.00 -12.06
C TRP A 101 14.50 22.60 -11.38
N VAL A 102 13.42 22.36 -12.13
CA VAL A 102 12.11 22.05 -11.57
C VAL A 102 12.13 20.73 -10.81
N SER A 103 12.88 19.72 -11.28
CA SER A 103 13.02 18.45 -10.58
C SER A 103 13.72 18.61 -9.23
N TRP A 104 14.67 19.57 -9.10
CA TRP A 104 15.38 19.82 -7.85
C TRP A 104 14.53 20.50 -6.77
N VAL A 105 13.48 21.22 -7.17
CA VAL A 105 12.53 21.83 -6.23
C VAL A 105 11.81 20.79 -5.37
N THR A 106 11.71 19.54 -5.84
CA THR A 106 11.10 18.45 -5.07
C THR A 106 11.86 18.11 -3.79
N PHE A 107 13.15 18.42 -3.70
CA PHE A 107 13.93 18.23 -2.48
C PHE A 107 13.50 19.17 -1.36
N LEU A 108 13.00 20.36 -1.74
CA LEU A 108 12.49 21.32 -0.77
C LEU A 108 11.02 21.07 -0.46
N ILE A 109 10.18 21.00 -1.50
CA ILE A 109 8.73 20.82 -1.36
C ILE A 109 8.27 19.74 -2.37
N PRO A 110 8.14 18.46 -1.94
CA PRO A 110 7.55 17.42 -2.76
C PRO A 110 6.17 17.83 -3.29
N GLY A 111 5.92 17.62 -4.58
CA GLY A 111 4.67 18.04 -5.24
C GLY A 111 4.71 19.39 -5.92
N LEU A 112 5.61 20.32 -5.56
CA LEU A 112 5.70 21.63 -6.20
C LEU A 112 6.17 21.52 -7.66
N ALA A 113 7.11 20.63 -7.95
CA ALA A 113 7.56 20.37 -9.32
C ALA A 113 6.40 19.89 -10.22
N GLN A 114 5.54 19.01 -9.71
CA GLN A 114 4.37 18.53 -10.43
C GLN A 114 3.35 19.65 -10.68
N CYS A 115 3.23 20.60 -9.74
CA CYS A 115 2.39 21.77 -9.90
C CYS A 115 2.91 22.68 -11.03
N ILE A 116 4.24 22.95 -11.06
CA ILE A 116 4.89 23.72 -12.11
C ILE A 116 4.71 23.02 -13.48
N ASN A 117 4.79 21.70 -13.50
CA ASN A 117 4.57 20.87 -14.70
C ASN A 117 3.09 20.72 -15.07
N LYS A 118 2.17 21.48 -14.44
CA LYS A 118 0.71 21.45 -14.68
C LYS A 118 0.05 20.07 -14.44
N GLN A 119 0.66 19.23 -13.62
CA GLN A 119 0.14 17.91 -13.22
C GLN A 119 -0.60 18.02 -11.87
N TYR A 120 -1.63 18.84 -11.78
CA TYR A 120 -2.28 19.23 -10.52
C TYR A 120 -2.76 18.08 -9.66
N VAL A 121 -3.31 17.00 -10.25
CA VAL A 121 -3.78 15.84 -9.49
C VAL A 121 -2.63 15.12 -8.82
N LYS A 122 -1.52 14.91 -9.54
CA LYS A 122 -0.30 14.33 -8.94
C LYS A 122 0.29 15.27 -7.91
N ALA A 123 0.29 16.58 -8.16
CA ALA A 123 0.78 17.58 -7.22
C ALA A 123 0.06 17.49 -5.88
N ILE A 124 -1.29 17.41 -5.88
CA ILE A 124 -2.08 17.26 -4.65
C ILE A 124 -1.68 15.98 -3.89
N ILE A 125 -1.57 14.85 -4.58
CA ILE A 125 -1.19 13.57 -3.95
C ILE A 125 0.22 13.67 -3.35
N MET A 126 1.18 14.22 -4.10
CA MET A 126 2.56 14.33 -3.65
C MET A 126 2.74 15.42 -2.57
N PHE A 127 1.82 16.38 -2.47
CA PHE A 127 1.82 17.37 -1.41
C PHE A 127 1.54 16.76 -0.02
N PHE A 128 0.83 15.63 0.05
CA PHE A 128 0.74 14.86 1.31
C PHE A 128 2.10 14.37 1.79
N ALA A 129 3.04 14.08 0.88
CA ALA A 129 4.41 13.76 1.28
C ALA A 129 5.09 14.96 1.96
N THR A 130 4.85 16.17 1.48
CA THR A 130 5.34 17.41 2.12
C THR A 130 4.79 17.55 3.53
N ILE A 131 3.49 17.38 3.71
CA ILE A 131 2.84 17.44 5.03
C ILE A 131 3.46 16.36 5.95
N TYR A 132 3.61 15.13 5.47
CA TYR A 132 4.22 14.06 6.24
C TYR A 132 5.67 14.41 6.67
N ILE A 133 6.49 14.91 5.77
CA ILE A 133 7.91 15.23 6.06
C ILE A 133 8.00 16.35 7.07
N TYR A 134 7.30 17.47 6.86
CA TYR A 134 7.42 18.68 7.67
C TYR A 134 6.59 18.64 8.96
N ALA A 135 5.47 17.92 8.99
CA ALA A 135 4.60 17.86 10.17
C ALA A 135 4.85 16.62 11.03
N VAL A 136 5.45 15.55 10.47
CA VAL A 136 5.66 14.27 11.19
C VAL A 136 7.13 13.90 11.25
N ALA A 137 7.78 13.65 10.11
CA ALA A 137 9.10 13.03 10.09
C ALA A 137 10.19 13.94 10.70
N ILE A 138 10.27 15.20 10.27
CA ILE A 138 11.26 16.15 10.78
C ILE A 138 11.00 16.51 12.26
N PRO A 139 9.78 16.93 12.67
CA PRO A 139 9.53 17.23 14.07
C PRO A 139 9.81 16.04 14.98
N TYR A 140 9.37 14.85 14.63
CA TYR A 140 9.64 13.65 15.42
C TYR A 140 11.15 13.35 15.50
N ALA A 141 11.89 13.51 14.40
CA ALA A 141 13.35 13.34 14.38
C ALA A 141 14.09 14.35 15.27
N LEU A 142 13.55 15.56 15.38
CA LEU A 142 14.08 16.62 16.26
C LEU A 142 13.62 16.48 17.72
N GLY A 143 12.73 15.53 18.01
CA GLY A 143 12.27 15.26 19.37
C GLY A 143 10.89 15.76 19.71
N TYR A 144 10.18 16.45 18.80
CA TYR A 144 8.81 16.89 19.05
C TYR A 144 7.85 15.70 19.10
N GLY A 145 7.16 15.54 20.23
CA GLY A 145 6.24 14.42 20.43
C GLY A 145 6.88 13.12 20.94
N ASN A 146 8.18 13.10 21.16
CA ASN A 146 8.94 11.98 21.74
C ASN A 146 9.03 12.09 23.25
N TYR A 147 9.31 10.95 23.88
CA TYR A 147 9.66 10.93 25.31
C TYR A 147 10.90 11.80 25.57
N LYS A 148 10.74 12.81 26.42
CA LYS A 148 11.80 13.77 26.77
C LYS A 148 12.36 14.65 25.64
N GLY A 149 11.76 14.61 24.46
CA GLY A 149 12.11 15.55 23.37
C GLY A 149 13.48 15.34 22.71
N GLU A 150 13.99 14.12 22.66
CA GLU A 150 15.34 13.84 22.17
C GLU A 150 15.40 13.38 20.70
N GLY A 151 14.36 12.75 20.19
CA GLY A 151 14.33 12.25 18.83
C GLY A 151 15.51 11.33 18.47
N ILE A 152 16.18 11.61 17.37
CA ILE A 152 17.38 10.85 16.94
C ILE A 152 18.55 11.04 17.92
N ALA A 153 18.68 12.20 18.56
CA ALA A 153 19.73 12.44 19.54
C ALA A 153 19.61 11.49 20.73
N GLY A 154 18.39 11.08 21.09
CA GLY A 154 18.14 10.09 22.13
C GLY A 154 18.76 8.72 21.84
N LEU A 155 18.83 8.30 20.58
CA LEU A 155 19.53 7.09 20.18
C LEU A 155 21.05 7.17 20.44
N VAL A 156 21.62 8.34 20.28
CA VAL A 156 23.06 8.54 20.53
C VAL A 156 23.33 8.64 22.01
N SER A 157 22.53 9.40 22.75
CA SER A 157 22.73 9.67 24.18
C SER A 157 22.37 8.49 25.08
N LEU A 158 21.41 7.64 24.69
CA LEU A 158 20.85 6.53 25.48
C LEU A 158 20.51 6.95 26.93
N ALA A 159 19.92 8.15 27.08
CA ALA A 159 19.63 8.76 28.39
C ALA A 159 20.85 9.09 29.26
N ALA A 160 22.05 9.22 28.68
CA ALA A 160 23.23 9.68 29.41
C ALA A 160 22.97 11.09 29.99
N GLY A 161 23.26 11.29 31.26
CA GLY A 161 23.02 12.56 31.94
C GLY A 161 21.56 12.91 32.26
N LYS A 162 20.60 12.02 31.96
CA LYS A 162 19.17 12.21 32.23
C LYS A 162 18.76 11.72 33.63
N GLY A 163 17.50 11.99 34.00
CA GLY A 163 16.94 11.65 35.29
C GLY A 163 17.04 10.15 35.64
N ARG A 164 17.01 9.82 36.92
CA ARG A 164 17.18 8.43 37.42
C ARG A 164 16.10 7.47 36.90
N LEU A 165 14.91 7.99 36.55
CA LEU A 165 13.76 7.20 36.07
C LEU A 165 13.78 6.98 34.57
N ASP A 166 14.66 7.65 33.81
CA ASP A 166 14.69 7.55 32.35
C ASP A 166 15.35 6.24 31.92
N ARG A 167 14.72 5.54 30.99
CA ARG A 167 15.14 4.22 30.51
C ARG A 167 15.81 4.32 29.13
N SER A 168 17.04 3.86 29.00
CA SER A 168 17.81 3.89 27.75
C SER A 168 17.12 3.17 26.59
N ILE A 169 16.37 2.10 26.87
CA ILE A 169 15.64 1.36 25.84
C ILE A 169 14.56 2.20 25.15
N ILE A 170 13.91 3.12 25.86
CA ILE A 170 12.88 3.99 25.27
C ILE A 170 13.54 4.95 24.29
N PHE A 171 14.65 5.58 24.66
CA PHE A 171 15.41 6.48 23.79
C PHE A 171 15.91 5.75 22.54
N MET A 172 16.33 4.51 22.68
CA MET A 172 16.77 3.68 21.57
C MET A 172 15.62 3.41 20.59
N ILE A 173 14.47 2.94 21.09
CA ILE A 173 13.31 2.60 20.24
C ILE A 173 12.78 3.85 19.54
N GLU A 174 12.65 4.97 20.25
CA GLU A 174 12.17 6.22 19.66
C GLU A 174 13.13 6.79 18.62
N GLY A 175 14.42 6.70 18.87
CA GLY A 175 15.42 7.11 17.90
C GLY A 175 15.44 6.23 16.65
N ILE A 176 15.26 4.91 16.80
CA ILE A 176 15.08 3.99 15.66
C ILE A 176 13.82 4.35 14.87
N LEU A 177 12.69 4.57 15.56
CA LEU A 177 11.45 4.98 14.94
C LEU A 177 11.63 6.30 14.17
N ALA A 178 12.31 7.28 14.76
CA ALA A 178 12.61 8.55 14.12
C ALA A 178 13.41 8.36 12.82
N ILE A 179 14.42 7.48 12.83
CA ILE A 179 15.20 7.15 11.63
C ILE A 179 14.32 6.52 10.56
N PHE A 180 13.44 5.57 10.93
CA PHE A 180 12.52 4.95 9.96
C PHE A 180 11.57 5.97 9.34
N LEU A 181 11.01 6.90 10.13
CA LEU A 181 10.14 7.96 9.61
C LEU A 181 10.90 8.88 8.64
N VAL A 182 12.14 9.24 8.95
CA VAL A 182 12.99 10.04 8.05
C VAL A 182 13.32 9.28 6.77
N LEU A 183 13.64 8.00 6.86
CA LEU A 183 13.91 7.16 5.68
C LEU A 183 12.69 7.06 4.75
N ILE A 184 11.48 6.92 5.30
CA ILE A 184 10.23 6.99 4.53
C ILE A 184 10.10 8.36 3.86
N GLY A 185 10.40 9.45 4.57
CA GLY A 185 10.39 10.80 4.01
C GLY A 185 11.37 10.96 2.84
N ILE A 186 12.61 10.49 2.99
CA ILE A 186 13.62 10.48 1.93
C ILE A 186 13.14 9.67 0.71
N PHE A 187 12.54 8.49 0.95
CA PHE A 187 11.98 7.67 -0.11
C PHE A 187 10.86 8.38 -0.87
N LEU A 188 9.97 9.08 -0.17
CA LEU A 188 8.92 9.88 -0.80
C LEU A 188 9.49 11.04 -1.63
N ILE A 189 10.51 11.74 -1.13
CA ILE A 189 11.22 12.77 -1.91
C ILE A 189 11.81 12.16 -3.17
N TYR A 190 12.47 11.00 -3.06
CA TYR A 190 13.05 10.29 -4.20
C TYR A 190 12.00 9.94 -5.27
N LEU A 191 10.82 9.45 -4.85
CA LEU A 191 9.72 9.16 -5.78
C LEU A 191 9.22 10.42 -6.50
N CYS A 192 9.06 11.52 -5.76
CA CYS A 192 8.66 12.81 -6.33
C CYS A 192 9.71 13.33 -7.33
N PHE A 193 10.99 13.25 -6.97
CA PHE A 193 12.10 13.64 -7.85
C PHE A 193 12.14 12.78 -9.11
N LYS A 194 12.02 11.46 -8.98
CA LYS A 194 12.02 10.54 -10.12
C LYS A 194 10.88 10.82 -11.10
N ASP A 195 9.67 11.14 -10.60
CA ASP A 195 8.54 11.52 -11.43
C ASP A 195 8.78 12.85 -12.15
N ALA A 196 9.25 13.88 -11.44
CA ALA A 196 9.57 15.19 -12.02
C ALA A 196 10.70 15.10 -13.09
N ASN A 197 11.77 14.37 -12.79
CA ASN A 197 12.89 14.16 -13.72
C ASN A 197 12.46 13.37 -14.96
N LYS A 198 11.49 12.45 -14.82
CA LYS A 198 10.92 11.75 -15.97
C LYS A 198 10.16 12.72 -16.89
N VAL A 199 9.37 13.63 -16.33
CA VAL A 199 8.67 14.67 -17.11
C VAL A 199 9.66 15.51 -17.89
N GLU A 200 10.77 15.93 -17.27
CA GLU A 200 11.83 16.69 -17.92
C GLU A 200 12.45 15.90 -19.08
N LYS A 201 12.84 14.64 -18.83
CA LYS A 201 13.41 13.77 -19.89
C LYS A 201 12.44 13.54 -21.04
N ASP A 202 11.16 13.34 -20.76
CA ASP A 202 10.13 13.17 -21.76
C ASP A 202 9.95 14.48 -22.58
N THR A 203 10.04 15.64 -21.92
CA THR A 203 9.99 16.94 -22.60
C THR A 203 11.18 17.17 -23.50
N ILE A 204 12.40 16.87 -23.06
CA ILE A 204 13.63 16.97 -23.87
C ILE A 204 13.54 16.08 -25.13
N LYS A 205 12.99 14.86 -24.97
CA LYS A 205 12.78 13.92 -26.08
C LYS A 205 11.62 14.32 -27.00
N GLY A 206 10.90 15.41 -26.69
CA GLY A 206 9.71 15.81 -27.43
C GLY A 206 8.51 14.88 -27.24
N THR A 207 8.59 13.95 -26.29
CA THR A 207 7.48 13.05 -25.97
C THR A 207 6.56 13.67 -24.95
N ARG A 208 5.26 13.39 -25.06
CA ARG A 208 4.30 13.86 -24.06
C ARG A 208 4.48 13.08 -22.76
N TYR A 209 4.59 13.79 -21.64
CA TYR A 209 4.57 13.16 -20.32
C TYR A 209 3.20 12.51 -20.01
N ARG A 210 3.19 11.49 -19.19
CA ARG A 210 1.98 10.71 -18.83
C ARG A 210 0.94 11.58 -18.13
N SER A 211 -0.29 11.52 -18.61
CA SER A 211 -1.45 12.12 -17.95
C SER A 211 -1.79 11.38 -16.64
N TRP A 212 -2.64 11.98 -15.81
CA TRP A 212 -3.14 11.31 -14.60
C TRP A 212 -3.90 10.01 -14.91
N THR A 213 -4.71 10.00 -15.97
CA THR A 213 -5.46 8.80 -16.40
C THR A 213 -4.53 7.64 -16.77
N GLU A 214 -3.48 7.90 -17.54
CA GLU A 214 -2.46 6.90 -17.87
C GLU A 214 -1.68 6.43 -16.63
N THR A 215 -1.33 7.35 -15.73
CA THR A 215 -0.64 6.97 -14.47
C THR A 215 -1.53 6.12 -13.58
N LYS A 216 -2.82 6.45 -13.49
CA LYS A 216 -3.80 5.68 -12.75
C LYS A 216 -3.96 4.28 -13.34
N GLN A 217 -4.05 4.17 -14.66
CA GLN A 217 -4.17 2.89 -15.34
C GLN A 217 -2.98 1.98 -15.04
N ILE A 218 -1.75 2.48 -15.20
CA ILE A 218 -0.53 1.72 -14.88
C ILE A 218 -0.51 1.32 -13.40
N LEU A 219 -0.96 2.18 -12.49
CA LEU A 219 -1.01 1.87 -11.06
C LEU A 219 -2.00 0.75 -10.74
N PHE A 220 -3.14 0.70 -11.44
CA PHE A 220 -4.17 -0.31 -11.24
C PHE A 220 -3.99 -1.58 -12.07
N GLU A 221 -3.15 -1.55 -13.11
CA GLU A 221 -2.78 -2.73 -13.90
C GLU A 221 -1.47 -3.32 -13.39
N ASP A 222 -0.34 -2.71 -13.71
CA ASP A 222 1.01 -3.20 -13.37
C ASP A 222 1.36 -2.99 -11.89
N GLY A 223 0.88 -1.90 -11.29
CA GLY A 223 1.16 -1.49 -9.92
C GLY A 223 0.22 -2.08 -8.87
N PHE A 224 -0.88 -2.71 -9.28
CA PHE A 224 -1.90 -3.23 -8.37
C PHE A 224 -1.37 -4.16 -7.27
N PRO A 225 -0.50 -5.13 -7.56
CA PRO A 225 0.06 -5.99 -6.52
C PRO A 225 0.82 -5.21 -5.45
N TYR A 226 1.60 -4.19 -5.85
CA TYR A 226 2.36 -3.35 -4.92
C TYR A 226 1.44 -2.46 -4.08
N LEU A 227 0.36 -1.96 -4.68
CA LEU A 227 -0.63 -1.13 -3.98
C LEU A 227 -1.37 -1.93 -2.91
N VAL A 228 -1.77 -3.16 -3.21
CA VAL A 228 -2.44 -4.05 -2.25
C VAL A 228 -1.50 -4.51 -1.14
N LEU A 229 -0.23 -4.78 -1.47
CA LEU A 229 0.77 -5.23 -0.49
C LEU A 229 1.32 -4.07 0.36
N SER A 230 1.21 -2.82 -0.10
CA SER A 230 1.83 -1.67 0.59
C SER A 230 1.38 -1.48 2.04
N PRO A 231 0.09 -1.62 2.44
CA PRO A 231 -0.30 -1.51 3.84
C PRO A 231 0.33 -2.60 4.71
N ALA A 232 0.34 -3.85 4.20
CA ALA A 232 0.96 -4.97 4.91
C ALA A 232 2.48 -4.78 5.04
N ALA A 233 3.15 -4.30 3.98
CA ALA A 233 4.58 -4.02 4.01
C ALA A 233 4.93 -2.92 5.04
N ILE A 234 4.15 -1.85 5.10
CA ILE A 234 4.36 -0.77 6.08
C ILE A 234 4.21 -1.33 7.50
N ILE A 235 3.13 -2.06 7.79
CA ILE A 235 2.92 -2.66 9.11
C ILE A 235 4.06 -3.61 9.47
N THR A 236 4.51 -4.45 8.53
CA THR A 236 5.62 -5.38 8.74
C THR A 236 6.93 -4.65 9.06
N ILE A 237 7.23 -3.55 8.36
CA ILE A 237 8.41 -2.72 8.66
C ILE A 237 8.39 -2.27 10.11
N PHE A 238 7.27 -1.75 10.61
CA PHE A 238 7.19 -1.27 12.00
C PHE A 238 7.20 -2.41 13.02
N ILE A 239 6.46 -3.50 12.80
CA ILE A 239 6.32 -4.58 13.78
C ILE A 239 7.54 -5.50 13.79
N VAL A 240 8.20 -5.71 12.66
CA VAL A 240 9.35 -6.65 12.56
C VAL A 240 10.68 -5.90 12.57
N CYS A 241 10.85 -4.89 11.72
CA CYS A 241 12.16 -4.24 11.57
C CYS A 241 12.59 -3.46 12.83
N ILE A 242 11.66 -2.78 13.51
CA ILE A 242 12.02 -2.02 14.72
C ILE A 242 12.54 -2.94 15.83
N PRO A 243 11.86 -4.02 16.24
CA PRO A 243 12.41 -4.95 17.24
C PRO A 243 13.72 -5.60 16.80
N VAL A 244 13.85 -5.99 15.53
CA VAL A 244 15.09 -6.59 15.02
C VAL A 244 16.25 -5.61 15.09
N VAL A 245 16.07 -4.38 14.61
CA VAL A 245 17.12 -3.33 14.70
C VAL A 245 17.45 -3.01 16.15
N THR A 246 16.43 -2.93 17.02
CA THR A 246 16.62 -2.72 18.46
C THR A 246 17.49 -3.83 19.06
N THR A 247 17.20 -5.08 18.75
CA THR A 247 17.97 -6.24 19.25
C THR A 247 19.42 -6.21 18.74
N ILE A 248 19.62 -5.87 17.47
CA ILE A 248 20.97 -5.72 16.90
C ILE A 248 21.73 -4.59 17.61
N LEU A 249 21.12 -3.44 17.82
CA LEU A 249 21.76 -2.31 18.48
C LEU A 249 22.04 -2.59 19.96
N LEU A 250 21.15 -3.31 20.66
CA LEU A 250 21.40 -3.73 22.05
C LEU A 250 22.68 -4.55 22.21
N ALA A 251 23.04 -5.34 21.21
CA ALA A 251 24.28 -6.10 21.22
C ALA A 251 25.57 -5.24 21.26
N PHE A 252 25.45 -3.96 20.89
CA PHE A 252 26.55 -2.97 20.98
C PHE A 252 26.51 -2.14 22.26
N THR A 253 25.60 -2.42 23.18
CA THR A 253 25.43 -1.68 24.44
C THR A 253 25.84 -2.53 25.64
N GLY A 254 26.05 -1.86 26.78
CA GLY A 254 26.29 -2.50 28.08
C GLY A 254 25.04 -2.94 28.82
N MET A 255 23.95 -3.27 28.10
CA MET A 255 22.73 -3.78 28.72
C MET A 255 22.97 -5.16 29.34
N GLY A 256 22.79 -5.26 30.64
CA GLY A 256 22.94 -6.49 31.40
C GLY A 256 21.85 -6.61 32.48
N PRO A 257 21.84 -7.71 33.25
CA PRO A 257 20.84 -7.92 34.30
C PRO A 257 20.71 -6.75 35.28
N ASP A 258 21.84 -6.14 35.64
CA ASP A 258 21.92 -5.04 36.61
C ASP A 258 21.79 -3.65 35.97
N THR A 259 21.91 -3.55 34.65
CA THR A 259 21.93 -2.30 33.87
C THR A 259 20.76 -2.15 32.93
N GLN A 260 19.69 -2.92 33.11
CA GLN A 260 18.51 -2.89 32.21
C GLN A 260 17.85 -1.51 32.08
N ALA A 261 17.86 -0.72 33.16
CA ALA A 261 17.25 0.59 33.14
C ALA A 261 18.09 1.63 32.39
N LYS A 262 19.40 1.61 32.65
CA LYS A 262 20.37 2.53 32.05
C LYS A 262 21.60 1.80 31.57
N PHE A 263 21.90 1.95 30.30
CA PHE A 263 23.06 1.41 29.63
C PHE A 263 23.58 2.43 28.62
N GLY A 264 24.85 2.31 28.27
CA GLY A 264 25.51 3.13 27.25
C GLY A 264 26.07 2.29 26.12
N TRP A 265 26.65 2.95 25.14
CA TRP A 265 27.33 2.29 24.03
C TRP A 265 28.68 1.70 24.47
N GLU A 266 28.87 0.40 24.24
CA GLU A 266 30.15 -0.30 24.51
C GLU A 266 30.83 -0.81 23.24
N GLY A 267 30.22 -0.56 22.08
CA GLY A 267 30.75 -0.98 20.77
C GLY A 267 30.86 -2.49 20.64
N LEU A 268 32.01 -2.99 20.21
CA LEU A 268 32.22 -4.41 19.91
C LEU A 268 32.65 -5.26 21.14
N LYS A 269 32.58 -4.73 22.36
CA LYS A 269 33.03 -5.45 23.56
C LYS A 269 32.32 -6.78 23.76
N ASN A 270 31.00 -6.79 23.62
CA ASN A 270 30.18 -8.01 23.74
C ASN A 270 30.56 -9.07 22.68
N TYR A 271 30.81 -8.63 21.45
CA TYR A 271 31.24 -9.54 20.39
C TYR A 271 32.60 -10.14 20.65
N LYS A 272 33.57 -9.33 21.15
CA LYS A 272 34.90 -9.84 21.54
C LYS A 272 34.76 -10.91 22.64
N MET A 273 33.95 -10.69 23.66
CA MET A 273 33.71 -11.68 24.72
C MET A 273 33.12 -12.99 24.17
N ILE A 274 32.18 -12.91 23.23
CA ILE A 274 31.55 -14.08 22.61
C ILE A 274 32.57 -14.85 21.79
N PHE A 275 33.35 -14.17 20.92
CA PHE A 275 34.31 -14.83 20.03
C PHE A 275 35.52 -15.40 20.80
N LEU A 276 35.93 -14.75 21.86
CA LEU A 276 37.03 -15.23 22.69
C LEU A 276 36.63 -16.23 23.78
N GLY A 277 35.33 -16.56 23.83
CA GLY A 277 34.79 -17.47 24.85
C GLY A 277 34.91 -16.96 26.28
N GLN A 278 35.03 -15.65 26.47
CA GLN A 278 35.22 -15.03 27.76
C GLN A 278 33.93 -14.81 28.52
N GLY A 279 33.96 -14.98 29.84
CA GLY A 279 32.81 -14.82 30.70
C GLY A 279 31.74 -15.92 30.51
N MET A 280 30.64 -15.82 31.28
CA MET A 280 29.58 -16.80 31.27
C MET A 280 28.86 -16.85 29.87
N VAL A 281 28.66 -15.68 29.24
CA VAL A 281 27.98 -15.58 27.94
C VAL A 281 28.82 -16.22 26.83
N GLY A 282 30.11 -15.90 26.75
CA GLY A 282 30.97 -16.43 25.69
C GLY A 282 31.13 -17.96 25.74
N SER A 283 31.20 -18.52 26.94
CA SER A 283 31.37 -19.98 27.12
C SER A 283 30.14 -20.78 26.72
N ILE A 284 28.93 -20.23 26.86
CA ILE A 284 27.67 -20.92 26.63
C ILE A 284 27.13 -20.61 25.24
N PHE A 285 27.47 -19.46 24.66
CA PHE A 285 26.87 -18.94 23.41
C PHE A 285 26.89 -19.94 22.26
N TRP A 286 28.05 -20.54 21.96
CA TRP A 286 28.21 -21.43 20.82
C TRP A 286 27.37 -22.70 20.95
N ARG A 287 27.21 -23.20 22.18
CA ARG A 287 26.34 -24.36 22.44
C ARG A 287 24.87 -24.04 22.25
N ILE A 288 24.42 -22.86 22.76
CA ILE A 288 23.04 -22.40 22.57
C ILE A 288 22.77 -22.11 21.10
N LEU A 289 23.70 -21.46 20.40
CA LEU A 289 23.57 -21.18 18.96
C LEU A 289 23.43 -22.48 18.15
N GLY A 290 24.30 -23.46 18.41
CA GLY A 290 24.21 -24.78 17.76
C GLY A 290 22.88 -25.45 17.99
N TRP A 291 22.39 -25.46 19.23
CA TRP A 291 21.09 -26.01 19.57
C TRP A 291 19.93 -25.27 18.86
N THR A 292 19.99 -23.93 18.85
CA THR A 292 18.97 -23.10 18.17
C THR A 292 18.91 -23.38 16.67
N ILE A 293 20.07 -23.54 16.02
CA ILE A 293 20.13 -23.87 14.59
C ILE A 293 19.50 -25.25 14.32
N ILE A 294 19.90 -26.26 15.11
CA ILE A 294 19.35 -27.64 14.98
C ILE A 294 17.84 -27.62 15.20
N TRP A 295 17.36 -26.94 16.25
CA TRP A 295 15.94 -26.81 16.55
C TRP A 295 15.18 -26.10 15.44
N THR A 296 15.70 -24.98 14.93
CA THR A 296 15.05 -24.19 13.87
C THR A 296 14.93 -24.99 12.57
N ILE A 297 16.01 -25.65 12.15
CA ILE A 297 15.99 -26.50 10.94
C ILE A 297 15.02 -27.66 11.14
N GLY A 298 15.10 -28.36 12.28
CA GLY A 298 14.24 -29.48 12.58
C GLY A 298 12.76 -29.12 12.63
N ALA A 299 12.41 -28.08 13.37
CA ALA A 299 11.03 -27.62 13.51
C ALA A 299 10.46 -27.13 12.17
N THR A 300 11.24 -26.36 11.41
CA THR A 300 10.81 -25.84 10.10
C THR A 300 10.62 -26.97 9.10
N THR A 301 11.57 -27.89 9.02
CA THR A 301 11.48 -29.05 8.11
C THR A 301 10.28 -29.92 8.46
N LEU A 302 10.06 -30.18 9.75
CA LEU A 302 8.92 -30.97 10.21
C LEU A 302 7.59 -30.25 9.90
N ALA A 303 7.50 -28.94 10.14
CA ALA A 303 6.32 -28.16 9.84
C ALA A 303 5.99 -28.16 8.33
N ILE A 304 6.99 -28.00 7.48
CA ILE A 304 6.83 -28.07 6.01
C ILE A 304 6.39 -29.47 5.59
N ALA A 305 7.04 -30.53 6.12
CA ALA A 305 6.70 -31.91 5.80
C ALA A 305 5.26 -32.25 6.21
N LEU A 306 4.85 -31.87 7.42
CA LEU A 306 3.47 -32.07 7.90
C LEU A 306 2.47 -31.26 7.08
N GLY A 307 2.78 -30.01 6.76
CA GLY A 307 1.95 -29.17 5.90
C GLY A 307 1.79 -29.76 4.50
N PHE A 308 2.86 -30.30 3.93
CA PHE A 308 2.82 -30.96 2.63
C PHE A 308 2.00 -32.26 2.64
N ILE A 309 2.17 -33.09 3.66
CA ILE A 309 1.36 -34.31 3.86
C ILE A 309 -0.12 -33.94 3.99
N LEU A 310 -0.44 -32.94 4.82
CA LEU A 310 -1.80 -32.45 4.98
C LEU A 310 -2.37 -31.93 3.66
N ALA A 311 -1.60 -31.19 2.88
CA ALA A 311 -2.02 -30.69 1.58
C ALA A 311 -2.36 -31.83 0.61
N ILE A 312 -1.54 -32.88 0.56
CA ILE A 312 -1.80 -34.08 -0.26
C ILE A 312 -3.08 -34.78 0.21
N VAL A 313 -3.24 -35.00 1.52
CA VAL A 313 -4.42 -35.66 2.09
C VAL A 313 -5.68 -34.85 1.77
N LEU A 314 -5.66 -33.54 2.00
CA LEU A 314 -6.81 -32.65 1.74
C LEU A 314 -7.11 -32.48 0.24
N ASN A 315 -6.16 -32.73 -0.64
CA ASN A 315 -6.41 -32.72 -2.09
C ASN A 315 -7.13 -33.99 -2.58
N ASN A 316 -7.19 -35.04 -1.79
CA ASN A 316 -7.88 -36.27 -2.15
C ASN A 316 -9.40 -36.07 -2.12
N ASP A 317 -10.10 -36.54 -3.17
CA ASP A 317 -11.56 -36.35 -3.33
C ASP A 317 -12.41 -37.11 -2.30
N ARG A 318 -11.86 -38.10 -1.64
CA ARG A 318 -12.54 -38.91 -0.61
C ARG A 318 -12.65 -38.20 0.75
N VAL A 319 -11.91 -37.11 0.98
CA VAL A 319 -11.91 -36.40 2.26
C VAL A 319 -13.13 -35.48 2.37
N LYS A 320 -13.98 -35.76 3.36
CA LYS A 320 -15.16 -34.94 3.69
C LYS A 320 -14.71 -33.78 4.60
N GLY A 321 -15.28 -32.57 4.39
CA GLY A 321 -14.98 -31.40 5.23
C GLY A 321 -13.83 -30.51 4.75
N LYS A 322 -13.37 -30.63 3.50
CA LYS A 322 -12.31 -29.80 2.90
C LYS A 322 -12.50 -28.28 3.09
N VAL A 323 -13.77 -27.83 3.17
CA VAL A 323 -14.09 -26.41 3.28
C VAL A 323 -13.65 -25.79 4.59
N LEU A 324 -13.54 -26.61 5.65
CA LEU A 324 -13.13 -26.16 6.97
C LEU A 324 -11.61 -25.91 7.07
N PHE A 325 -10.83 -26.56 6.18
CA PHE A 325 -9.35 -26.51 6.15
C PHE A 325 -8.80 -25.67 5.00
N ARG A 326 -9.64 -25.12 4.15
CA ARG A 326 -9.31 -24.19 3.07
C ARG A 326 -9.60 -22.76 3.47
#